data_612a930e676ed02c2d520720e496ce76
#
_entry.id   612a930e676ed02c2d520720e496ce76
#
_cell.length_a   1.000
_cell.length_b   1.000
_cell.length_c   1.000
_cell.angle_alpha   90.00
_cell.angle_beta   90.00
_cell.angle_gamma   90.00
#
_symmetry.space_group_name_H-M   'P 1'
#
loop_
_entity.id
_entity.type
_entity.pdbx_description
1 polymer ?
#
loop_
_entity_poly.entity_id
_entity_poly.type
_entity_poly.pdbx_seq_one_letter_code
_entity_poly.pdbx_strand_id
1 'polypeptide(L)'
;MVNLTIDNINVSVPEGTTIMDAAKMADIPIPKLCYLKDINEIAACRVCVVELEGMERLVTSCNNVVKEGMVIHTNSPKVRTARRQTVQLILSQHDCKCATCVRSGNCTLQSLANDLNIIEIPFKQRLEEFPWDKEFPLIRDSQKCIKCMRCIQVCDKIQDLHIWDVTSTGSRTTINVTGNHKISEVSCSLCGQCITHCPVGALRERDDTEKVWDAIADDKKVVVAQVAPAVRAAWGEALGLSREEATVGKIMDALKKMGIDYVFDTSFTADLTIMEEGNEFLQRFTKGELNLRPMFTSCCPGW
;
A
#
# COMPACT_ATOMS: atom_id res chain seq x y z
N MET A 1 -21.93 18.15 -19.56
CA MET A 1 -22.41 16.85 -19.04
C MET A 1 -22.43 15.87 -20.18
N VAL A 2 -22.08 14.63 -19.92
CA VAL A 2 -22.11 13.52 -20.87
C VAL A 2 -23.13 12.52 -20.36
N ASN A 3 -24.08 12.12 -21.22
CA ASN A 3 -25.13 11.15 -20.91
C ASN A 3 -24.78 9.79 -21.50
N LEU A 4 -24.88 8.76 -20.70
CA LEU A 4 -24.53 7.39 -21.08
C LEU A 4 -25.39 6.39 -20.30
N THR A 5 -25.31 5.12 -20.70
CA THR A 5 -26.01 4.03 -19.99
C THR A 5 -24.98 3.01 -19.48
N ILE A 6 -25.07 2.65 -18.19
CA ILE A 6 -24.24 1.62 -17.58
C ILE A 6 -25.17 0.56 -16.98
N ASP A 7 -25.08 -0.68 -17.43
CA ASP A 7 -25.92 -1.80 -16.99
C ASP A 7 -27.43 -1.44 -16.95
N ASN A 8 -27.92 -0.77 -18.00
CA ASN A 8 -29.29 -0.24 -18.17
C ASN A 8 -29.67 0.94 -17.25
N ILE A 9 -28.71 1.53 -16.51
CA ILE A 9 -28.93 2.73 -15.71
C ILE A 9 -28.43 3.94 -16.50
N ASN A 10 -29.29 4.95 -16.67
CA ASN A 10 -28.92 6.21 -17.29
C ASN A 10 -28.09 7.06 -16.30
N VAL A 11 -26.93 7.50 -16.73
CA VAL A 11 -25.96 8.25 -15.92
C VAL A 11 -25.58 9.52 -16.66
N SER A 12 -25.53 10.64 -15.94
CA SER A 12 -25.08 11.93 -16.46
C SER A 12 -23.91 12.42 -15.63
N VAL A 13 -22.75 12.59 -16.26
CA VAL A 13 -21.49 12.94 -15.56
C VAL A 13 -20.76 14.09 -16.28
N PRO A 14 -19.83 14.79 -15.62
CA PRO A 14 -18.98 15.78 -16.26
C PRO A 14 -18.16 15.19 -17.42
N GLU A 15 -17.85 16.00 -18.41
CA GLU A 15 -16.90 15.66 -19.46
C GLU A 15 -15.51 15.36 -18.85
N GLY A 16 -14.80 14.37 -19.40
CA GLY A 16 -13.51 13.93 -18.86
C GLY A 16 -13.61 12.86 -17.76
N THR A 17 -14.82 12.51 -17.30
CA THR A 17 -15.01 11.43 -16.31
C THR A 17 -14.61 10.07 -16.88
N THR A 18 -13.91 9.26 -16.10
CA THR A 18 -13.59 7.87 -16.50
C THR A 18 -14.82 6.97 -16.39
N ILE A 19 -14.84 5.86 -17.14
CA ILE A 19 -15.91 4.86 -17.04
C ILE A 19 -16.02 4.33 -15.59
N MET A 20 -14.89 4.16 -14.90
CA MET A 20 -14.85 3.69 -13.51
C MET A 20 -15.49 4.70 -12.55
N ASP A 21 -15.19 5.98 -12.70
CA ASP A 21 -15.78 7.02 -11.85
C ASP A 21 -17.27 7.22 -12.17
N ALA A 22 -17.67 7.16 -13.45
CA ALA A 22 -19.08 7.20 -13.84
C ALA A 22 -19.88 6.04 -13.24
N ALA A 23 -19.34 4.80 -13.29
CA ALA A 23 -19.95 3.64 -12.66
C ALA A 23 -20.05 3.80 -11.14
N LYS A 24 -19.01 4.34 -10.49
CA LYS A 24 -19.04 4.65 -9.04
C LYS A 24 -20.11 5.66 -8.67
N MET A 25 -20.34 6.69 -9.49
CA MET A 25 -21.42 7.68 -9.27
C MET A 25 -22.82 7.06 -9.41
N ALA A 26 -22.94 5.95 -10.12
CA ALA A 26 -24.17 5.17 -10.27
C ALA A 26 -24.24 3.98 -9.30
N ASP A 27 -23.39 3.91 -8.27
CA ASP A 27 -23.27 2.81 -7.32
C ASP A 27 -23.02 1.43 -7.96
N ILE A 28 -22.40 1.41 -9.14
CA ILE A 28 -22.05 0.18 -9.86
C ILE A 28 -20.58 -0.15 -9.56
N PRO A 29 -20.28 -1.19 -8.77
CA PRO A 29 -18.92 -1.56 -8.42
C PRO A 29 -18.20 -2.25 -9.59
N ILE A 30 -17.06 -1.70 -10.02
CA ILE A 30 -16.16 -2.35 -10.98
C ILE A 30 -14.91 -2.83 -10.22
N PRO A 31 -14.58 -4.14 -10.27
CA PRO A 31 -13.43 -4.67 -9.54
C PRO A 31 -12.11 -4.14 -10.11
N LYS A 32 -11.13 -3.93 -9.22
CA LYS A 32 -9.83 -3.32 -9.54
C LYS A 32 -8.72 -3.86 -8.65
N LEU A 33 -7.49 -3.94 -9.17
CA LEU A 33 -6.30 -4.29 -8.40
C LEU A 33 -5.24 -3.18 -8.47
N CYS A 34 -4.92 -2.67 -9.66
CA CYS A 34 -3.86 -1.66 -9.81
C CYS A 34 -4.34 -0.23 -9.58
N TYR A 35 -5.60 0.08 -9.84
CA TYR A 35 -6.11 1.44 -9.83
C TYR A 35 -6.01 2.12 -8.45
N LEU A 36 -5.42 3.29 -8.45
CA LEU A 36 -5.47 4.30 -7.39
C LEU A 36 -5.76 5.63 -8.07
N LYS A 37 -6.87 6.28 -7.68
CA LYS A 37 -7.29 7.54 -8.28
C LYS A 37 -6.18 8.58 -8.18
N ASP A 38 -5.93 9.31 -9.26
CA ASP A 38 -4.92 10.38 -9.41
C ASP A 38 -3.46 9.91 -9.26
N ILE A 39 -3.23 8.68 -8.81
CA ILE A 39 -1.90 8.13 -8.56
C ILE A 39 -1.53 7.07 -9.60
N ASN A 40 -2.35 6.02 -9.76
CA ASN A 40 -2.04 4.88 -10.61
C ASN A 40 -3.23 4.46 -11.48
N GLU A 41 -3.36 5.08 -12.65
CA GLU A 41 -4.45 4.86 -13.62
C GLU A 41 -3.95 4.23 -14.93
N ILE A 42 -2.94 3.36 -14.83
CA ILE A 42 -2.19 2.81 -15.96
C ILE A 42 -2.81 1.55 -16.59
N ALA A 43 -3.93 1.07 -16.06
CA ALA A 43 -4.63 -0.14 -16.56
C ALA A 43 -3.76 -1.43 -16.61
N ALA A 44 -2.75 -1.57 -15.74
CA ALA A 44 -1.80 -2.68 -15.77
C ALA A 44 -2.46 -4.04 -15.53
N CYS A 45 -3.40 -4.15 -14.57
CA CYS A 45 -3.96 -5.44 -14.16
C CYS A 45 -5.08 -5.98 -15.06
N ARG A 46 -5.72 -5.14 -15.86
CA ARG A 46 -6.83 -5.51 -16.76
C ARG A 46 -8.05 -6.13 -16.09
N VAL A 47 -8.19 -6.04 -14.78
CA VAL A 47 -9.34 -6.59 -14.03
C VAL A 47 -10.58 -5.73 -14.21
N CYS A 48 -10.43 -4.42 -14.42
CA CYS A 48 -11.51 -3.46 -14.56
C CYS A 48 -12.12 -3.39 -15.98
N VAL A 49 -11.95 -4.43 -16.78
CA VAL A 49 -12.52 -4.46 -18.16
C VAL A 49 -14.03 -4.42 -18.15
N VAL A 50 -14.58 -3.71 -19.14
CA VAL A 50 -16.01 -3.59 -19.42
C VAL A 50 -16.25 -3.77 -20.92
N GLU A 51 -17.48 -4.11 -21.29
CA GLU A 51 -17.94 -4.22 -22.68
C GLU A 51 -18.64 -2.92 -23.08
N LEU A 52 -18.26 -2.39 -24.24
CA LEU A 52 -18.94 -1.28 -24.89
C LEU A 52 -19.79 -1.83 -26.02
N GLU A 53 -21.05 -1.43 -26.08
CA GLU A 53 -21.92 -1.82 -27.20
C GLU A 53 -21.32 -1.33 -28.52
N GLY A 54 -21.36 -2.20 -29.54
CA GLY A 54 -20.76 -1.93 -30.86
C GLY A 54 -19.24 -2.13 -30.95
N MET A 55 -18.57 -2.54 -29.87
CA MET A 55 -17.14 -2.85 -29.88
C MET A 55 -16.85 -4.34 -29.58
N GLU A 56 -16.03 -4.96 -30.43
CA GLU A 56 -15.64 -6.36 -30.20
C GLU A 56 -14.70 -6.53 -28.98
N ARG A 57 -13.80 -5.58 -28.76
CA ARG A 57 -12.83 -5.65 -27.70
C ARG A 57 -13.34 -5.04 -26.40
N LEU A 58 -13.00 -5.66 -25.27
CA LEU A 58 -13.19 -5.08 -23.95
C LEU A 58 -12.22 -3.92 -23.71
N VAL A 59 -12.69 -2.89 -23.01
CA VAL A 59 -11.88 -1.73 -22.60
C VAL A 59 -11.72 -1.68 -21.09
N THR A 60 -10.64 -1.09 -20.61
CA THR A 60 -10.42 -0.86 -19.19
C THR A 60 -11.19 0.37 -18.72
N SER A 61 -11.94 0.27 -17.63
CA SER A 61 -12.76 1.37 -17.12
C SER A 61 -11.94 2.46 -16.40
N CYS A 62 -10.78 2.10 -15.86
CA CYS A 62 -10.01 2.99 -15.01
C CYS A 62 -9.28 4.14 -15.74
N ASN A 63 -9.09 4.03 -17.05
CA ASN A 63 -8.37 5.02 -17.86
C ASN A 63 -9.05 5.37 -19.19
N ASN A 64 -10.27 4.88 -19.42
CA ASN A 64 -11.08 5.28 -20.58
C ASN A 64 -12.15 6.27 -20.14
N VAL A 65 -12.21 7.39 -20.84
CA VAL A 65 -13.17 8.48 -20.60
C VAL A 65 -14.50 8.16 -21.27
N VAL A 66 -15.59 8.50 -20.62
CA VAL A 66 -16.95 8.35 -21.17
C VAL A 66 -17.20 9.32 -22.34
N LYS A 67 -18.08 8.92 -23.24
CA LYS A 67 -18.56 9.74 -24.36
C LYS A 67 -20.07 9.71 -24.42
N GLU A 68 -20.66 10.71 -25.04
CA GLU A 68 -22.11 10.81 -25.21
C GLU A 68 -22.69 9.58 -25.92
N GLY A 69 -23.77 9.06 -25.36
CA GLY A 69 -24.48 7.91 -25.89
C GLY A 69 -23.81 6.54 -25.69
N MET A 70 -22.69 6.44 -24.94
CA MET A 70 -22.07 5.15 -24.63
C MET A 70 -23.04 4.22 -23.90
N VAL A 71 -23.08 2.94 -24.33
CA VAL A 71 -23.75 1.86 -23.61
C VAL A 71 -22.69 0.88 -23.12
N ILE A 72 -22.64 0.71 -21.81
CA ILE A 72 -21.57 -0.01 -21.10
C ILE A 72 -22.17 -1.17 -20.31
N HIS A 73 -21.58 -2.36 -20.46
CA HIS A 73 -21.93 -3.54 -19.67
C HIS A 73 -20.75 -3.93 -18.78
N THR A 74 -20.96 -3.84 -17.48
CA THR A 74 -19.90 -4.11 -16.49
C THR A 74 -19.81 -5.57 -16.07
N ASN A 75 -20.84 -6.37 -16.38
CA ASN A 75 -20.96 -7.76 -15.91
C ASN A 75 -21.56 -8.73 -16.97
N SER A 76 -21.28 -8.51 -18.26
CA SER A 76 -21.67 -9.44 -19.32
C SER A 76 -20.93 -10.79 -19.21
N PRO A 77 -21.40 -11.88 -19.84
CA PRO A 77 -20.69 -13.17 -19.90
C PRO A 77 -19.25 -13.02 -20.41
N LYS A 78 -19.04 -12.16 -21.43
CA LYS A 78 -17.73 -11.85 -22.00
C LYS A 78 -16.81 -11.18 -20.98
N VAL A 79 -17.31 -10.19 -20.25
CA VAL A 79 -16.58 -9.50 -19.17
C VAL A 79 -16.22 -10.46 -18.04
N ARG A 80 -17.17 -11.29 -17.56
CA ARG A 80 -16.92 -12.27 -16.50
C ARG A 80 -15.83 -13.28 -16.89
N THR A 81 -15.90 -13.80 -18.12
CA THR A 81 -14.90 -14.75 -18.64
C THR A 81 -13.51 -14.12 -18.69
N ALA A 82 -13.40 -12.94 -19.31
CA ALA A 82 -12.12 -12.23 -19.42
C ALA A 82 -11.53 -11.89 -18.05
N ARG A 83 -12.35 -11.43 -17.13
CA ARG A 83 -11.95 -11.07 -15.77
C ARG A 83 -11.46 -12.28 -14.98
N ARG A 84 -12.19 -13.41 -15.07
CA ARG A 84 -11.78 -14.69 -14.45
C ARG A 84 -10.43 -15.16 -15.00
N GLN A 85 -10.26 -15.21 -16.31
CA GLN A 85 -8.99 -15.60 -16.94
C GLN A 85 -7.83 -14.69 -16.51
N THR A 86 -8.07 -13.38 -16.47
CA THR A 86 -7.06 -12.40 -16.02
C THR A 86 -6.63 -12.67 -14.59
N VAL A 87 -7.57 -12.90 -13.67
CA VAL A 87 -7.23 -13.20 -12.27
C VAL A 87 -6.55 -14.55 -12.13
N GLN A 88 -6.95 -15.58 -12.87
CA GLN A 88 -6.27 -16.87 -12.91
C GLN A 88 -4.82 -16.74 -13.39
N LEU A 89 -4.55 -15.90 -14.42
CA LEU A 89 -3.19 -15.58 -14.87
C LEU A 89 -2.36 -14.86 -13.79
N ILE A 90 -2.96 -13.93 -13.05
CA ILE A 90 -2.31 -13.26 -11.92
C ILE A 90 -1.96 -14.29 -10.83
N LEU A 91 -2.91 -15.15 -10.47
CA LEU A 91 -2.72 -16.19 -9.45
C LEU A 91 -1.64 -17.22 -9.85
N SER A 92 -1.47 -17.52 -11.15
CA SER A 92 -0.41 -18.43 -11.62
C SER A 92 1.01 -17.87 -11.40
N GLN A 93 1.14 -16.58 -11.14
CA GLN A 93 2.41 -15.91 -10.83
C GLN A 93 2.47 -15.39 -9.38
N HIS A 94 1.56 -15.86 -8.53
CA HIS A 94 1.44 -15.42 -7.14
C HIS A 94 1.59 -16.62 -6.20
N ASP A 95 2.37 -16.48 -5.12
CA ASP A 95 2.43 -17.47 -4.05
C ASP A 95 1.15 -17.43 -3.21
N CYS A 96 0.26 -18.38 -3.47
CA CYS A 96 -1.08 -18.46 -2.88
C CYS A 96 -1.12 -19.05 -1.46
N LYS A 97 -0.04 -18.98 -0.69
CA LYS A 97 -0.01 -19.42 0.72
C LYS A 97 -0.76 -18.44 1.63
N CYS A 98 -2.07 -18.35 1.43
CA CYS A 98 -2.91 -17.33 2.08
C CYS A 98 -2.97 -17.48 3.59
N ALA A 99 -2.98 -18.71 4.12
CA ALA A 99 -3.09 -18.97 5.57
C ALA A 99 -1.93 -18.40 6.39
N THR A 100 -0.74 -18.27 5.78
CA THR A 100 0.47 -17.72 6.42
C THR A 100 0.84 -16.35 5.89
N CYS A 101 -0.06 -15.68 5.16
CA CYS A 101 0.18 -14.38 4.56
C CYS A 101 -0.23 -13.26 5.51
N VAL A 102 0.59 -12.20 5.60
CA VAL A 102 0.29 -10.99 6.38
C VAL A 102 -1.02 -10.28 5.94
N ARG A 103 -1.50 -10.56 4.73
CA ARG A 103 -2.77 -10.05 4.20
C ARG A 103 -3.91 -11.06 4.23
N SER A 104 -3.78 -12.17 4.97
CA SER A 104 -4.86 -13.15 5.10
C SER A 104 -6.13 -12.49 5.65
N GLY A 105 -7.27 -12.70 4.99
CA GLY A 105 -8.54 -12.05 5.34
C GLY A 105 -8.68 -10.58 4.95
N ASN A 106 -7.59 -9.91 4.56
CA ASN A 106 -7.59 -8.51 4.10
C ASN A 106 -6.74 -8.35 2.83
N CYS A 107 -7.01 -9.16 1.82
CA CYS A 107 -6.29 -9.17 0.54
C CYS A 107 -7.26 -8.97 -0.61
N THR A 108 -7.08 -7.89 -1.37
CA THR A 108 -7.95 -7.58 -2.53
C THR A 108 -7.94 -8.70 -3.58
N LEU A 109 -6.78 -9.35 -3.79
CA LEU A 109 -6.69 -10.46 -4.75
C LEU A 109 -7.45 -11.70 -4.25
N GLN A 110 -7.38 -12.00 -2.96
CA GLN A 110 -8.10 -13.13 -2.35
C GLN A 110 -9.61 -12.92 -2.42
N SER A 111 -10.10 -11.73 -2.04
CA SER A 111 -11.53 -11.40 -2.16
C SER A 111 -12.00 -11.52 -3.60
N LEU A 112 -11.25 -10.96 -4.54
CA LEU A 112 -11.61 -11.02 -5.97
C LEU A 112 -11.59 -12.45 -6.52
N ALA A 113 -10.69 -13.31 -6.10
CA ALA A 113 -10.67 -14.72 -6.48
C ALA A 113 -11.92 -15.46 -5.96
N ASN A 114 -12.34 -15.16 -4.74
CA ASN A 114 -13.58 -15.69 -4.14
C ASN A 114 -14.82 -15.19 -4.89
N ASP A 115 -14.92 -13.89 -5.16
CA ASP A 115 -16.05 -13.26 -5.86
C ASP A 115 -16.22 -13.83 -7.29
N LEU A 116 -15.10 -14.18 -7.94
CA LEU A 116 -15.10 -14.80 -9.26
C LEU A 116 -15.23 -16.33 -9.22
N ASN A 117 -15.37 -16.92 -8.02
CA ASN A 117 -15.44 -18.37 -7.81
C ASN A 117 -14.28 -19.11 -8.50
N ILE A 118 -13.05 -18.65 -8.26
CA ILE A 118 -11.83 -19.28 -8.81
C ILE A 118 -11.38 -20.34 -7.82
N ILE A 119 -11.62 -21.59 -8.16
CA ILE A 119 -11.21 -22.79 -7.38
C ILE A 119 -10.02 -23.51 -8.01
N GLU A 120 -9.71 -23.20 -9.27
CA GLU A 120 -8.63 -23.82 -10.03
C GLU A 120 -7.82 -22.78 -10.79
N ILE A 121 -6.52 -23.01 -10.90
CA ILE A 121 -5.60 -22.20 -11.70
C ILE A 121 -5.12 -23.08 -12.87
N PRO A 122 -5.72 -22.93 -14.08
CA PRO A 122 -5.41 -23.82 -15.22
C PRO A 122 -4.04 -23.52 -15.86
N PHE A 123 -3.34 -22.50 -15.38
CA PHE A 123 -2.06 -22.07 -15.92
C PHE A 123 -0.91 -22.62 -15.06
N LYS A 124 0.20 -23.01 -15.72
CA LYS A 124 1.39 -23.46 -15.01
C LYS A 124 1.90 -22.36 -14.08
N GLN A 125 2.04 -22.68 -12.79
CA GLN A 125 2.57 -21.76 -11.82
C GLN A 125 4.06 -21.47 -12.11
N ARG A 126 4.43 -20.22 -12.06
CA ARG A 126 5.79 -19.75 -12.22
C ARG A 126 6.08 -18.65 -11.21
N LEU A 127 6.79 -19.02 -10.15
CA LEU A 127 7.22 -18.11 -9.10
C LEU A 127 8.71 -17.82 -9.28
N GLU A 128 9.06 -16.53 -9.31
CA GLU A 128 10.45 -16.10 -9.38
C GLU A 128 10.80 -15.42 -8.05
N GLU A 129 11.83 -15.92 -7.39
CA GLU A 129 12.38 -15.36 -6.17
C GLU A 129 13.55 -14.44 -6.50
N PHE A 130 13.54 -13.25 -5.90
CA PHE A 130 14.63 -12.30 -5.97
C PHE A 130 15.22 -12.12 -4.57
N PRO A 131 16.55 -12.08 -4.43
CA PRO A 131 17.21 -11.83 -3.15
C PRO A 131 16.70 -10.55 -2.51
N TRP A 132 16.48 -10.59 -1.20
CA TRP A 132 16.09 -9.42 -0.41
C TRP A 132 16.81 -9.42 0.93
N ASP A 133 17.22 -8.25 1.40
CA ASP A 133 17.80 -8.07 2.72
C ASP A 133 16.71 -8.18 3.80
N LYS A 134 16.72 -9.28 4.54
CA LYS A 134 15.72 -9.58 5.59
C LYS A 134 15.94 -8.76 6.87
N GLU A 135 17.12 -8.15 7.04
CA GLU A 135 17.40 -7.25 8.18
C GLU A 135 16.92 -5.82 7.92
N PHE A 136 16.63 -5.47 6.68
CA PHE A 136 16.06 -4.17 6.36
C PHE A 136 14.63 -4.05 6.91
N PRO A 137 14.20 -2.87 7.43
CA PRO A 137 12.85 -2.70 8.02
C PRO A 137 11.68 -2.95 7.05
N LEU A 138 11.90 -2.75 5.76
CA LEU A 138 10.94 -3.04 4.70
C LEU A 138 11.26 -4.41 4.07
N ILE A 139 10.31 -5.32 4.11
CA ILE A 139 10.43 -6.65 3.50
C ILE A 139 9.67 -6.71 2.18
N ARG A 140 10.30 -7.27 1.17
CA ARG A 140 9.70 -7.55 -0.13
C ARG A 140 9.69 -9.06 -0.41
N ASP A 141 8.50 -9.57 -0.72
CA ASP A 141 8.28 -10.92 -1.24
C ASP A 141 7.92 -10.84 -2.74
N SER A 142 8.91 -11.13 -3.59
CA SER A 142 8.72 -11.05 -5.05
C SER A 142 7.71 -12.03 -5.59
N GLN A 143 7.57 -13.19 -4.95
CA GLN A 143 6.63 -14.25 -5.37
C GLN A 143 5.17 -13.86 -5.13
N LYS A 144 4.91 -12.89 -4.27
CA LYS A 144 3.57 -12.33 -4.03
C LYS A 144 3.27 -11.09 -4.87
N CYS A 145 4.23 -10.57 -5.61
CA CYS A 145 4.05 -9.35 -6.40
C CYS A 145 3.16 -9.59 -7.63
N ILE A 146 2.04 -8.88 -7.71
CA ILE A 146 1.10 -8.91 -8.85
C ILE A 146 1.40 -7.85 -9.93
N LYS A 147 2.53 -7.17 -9.82
CA LYS A 147 3.01 -6.20 -10.83
C LYS A 147 2.03 -5.06 -11.10
N CYS A 148 1.33 -4.61 -10.08
CA CYS A 148 0.29 -3.58 -10.16
C CYS A 148 0.85 -2.15 -10.28
N MET A 149 2.14 -1.94 -10.08
CA MET A 149 2.87 -0.67 -10.14
C MET A 149 2.47 0.37 -9.07
N ARG A 150 1.62 0.04 -8.09
CA ARG A 150 1.20 1.01 -7.07
C ARG A 150 2.37 1.55 -6.26
N CYS A 151 3.31 0.68 -5.85
CA CYS A 151 4.49 1.08 -5.07
C CYS A 151 5.39 2.05 -5.85
N ILE A 152 5.56 1.85 -7.17
CA ILE A 152 6.29 2.77 -8.05
C ILE A 152 5.58 4.13 -8.03
N GLN A 153 4.31 4.17 -8.44
CA GLN A 153 3.58 5.41 -8.62
C GLN A 153 3.41 6.22 -7.32
N VAL A 154 3.22 5.54 -6.18
CA VAL A 154 3.17 6.21 -4.87
C VAL A 154 4.54 6.78 -4.51
N CYS A 155 5.62 6.02 -4.71
CA CYS A 155 6.97 6.45 -4.42
C CYS A 155 7.40 7.63 -5.31
N ASP A 156 7.04 7.59 -6.59
CA ASP A 156 7.42 8.62 -7.55
C ASP A 156 6.58 9.88 -7.44
N LYS A 157 5.24 9.75 -7.43
CA LYS A 157 4.34 10.92 -7.51
C LYS A 157 4.07 11.58 -6.16
N ILE A 158 4.11 10.83 -5.06
CA ILE A 158 3.76 11.33 -3.74
C ILE A 158 4.99 11.60 -2.89
N GLN A 159 6.00 10.72 -2.96
CA GLN A 159 7.21 10.83 -2.14
C GLN A 159 8.40 11.42 -2.90
N ASP A 160 8.36 11.44 -4.24
CA ASP A 160 9.44 11.92 -5.13
C ASP A 160 10.80 11.25 -4.85
N LEU A 161 10.78 9.97 -4.46
CA LEU A 161 11.98 9.23 -4.05
C LEU A 161 12.49 8.23 -5.09
N HIS A 162 11.65 7.78 -6.04
CA HIS A 162 12.00 6.89 -7.15
C HIS A 162 12.74 5.60 -6.74
N ILE A 163 12.34 5.02 -5.58
CA ILE A 163 12.99 3.82 -5.03
C ILE A 163 12.64 2.56 -5.85
N TRP A 164 11.44 2.49 -6.42
CA TRP A 164 10.93 1.31 -7.10
C TRP A 164 10.88 1.49 -8.61
N ASP A 165 11.26 0.45 -9.35
CA ASP A 165 11.16 0.44 -10.80
C ASP A 165 10.79 -0.94 -11.34
N VAL A 166 10.40 -0.99 -12.62
CA VAL A 166 10.14 -2.23 -13.36
C VAL A 166 11.48 -2.82 -13.79
N THR A 167 11.71 -4.08 -13.46
CA THR A 167 12.88 -4.81 -13.92
C THR A 167 12.48 -6.03 -14.74
N SER A 168 13.36 -6.43 -15.66
CA SER A 168 13.16 -7.52 -16.62
C SER A 168 12.01 -7.26 -17.60
N THR A 169 11.75 -8.20 -18.51
CA THR A 169 10.75 -8.09 -19.57
C THR A 169 9.94 -9.37 -19.71
N GLY A 170 8.76 -9.26 -20.33
CA GLY A 170 7.85 -10.37 -20.60
C GLY A 170 7.39 -11.05 -19.32
N SER A 171 7.41 -12.38 -19.28
CA SER A 171 6.95 -13.15 -18.10
C SER A 171 7.84 -12.96 -16.86
N ARG A 172 9.06 -12.47 -17.03
CA ARG A 172 10.01 -12.19 -15.94
C ARG A 172 9.87 -10.78 -15.37
N THR A 173 9.01 -9.95 -15.94
CA THR A 173 8.75 -8.60 -15.42
C THR A 173 8.44 -8.66 -13.93
N THR A 174 9.10 -7.86 -13.13
CA THR A 174 8.83 -7.69 -11.69
C THR A 174 9.13 -6.26 -11.27
N ILE A 175 8.73 -5.91 -10.05
CA ILE A 175 9.09 -4.63 -9.45
C ILE A 175 10.29 -4.84 -8.54
N ASN A 176 11.33 -4.06 -8.71
CA ASN A 176 12.52 -4.12 -7.88
C ASN A 176 12.99 -2.71 -7.51
N VAL A 177 14.03 -2.61 -6.71
CA VAL A 177 14.70 -1.34 -6.45
C VAL A 177 15.31 -0.82 -7.76
N THR A 178 15.19 0.48 -8.00
CA THR A 178 15.71 1.15 -9.19
C THR A 178 17.17 0.76 -9.45
N GLY A 179 17.50 0.46 -10.71
CA GLY A 179 18.85 0.02 -11.08
C GLY A 179 19.24 -1.37 -10.55
N ASN A 180 18.32 -2.13 -9.96
CA ASN A 180 18.57 -3.40 -9.27
C ASN A 180 19.56 -3.28 -8.10
N HIS A 181 19.67 -2.11 -7.50
CA HIS A 181 20.44 -1.88 -6.28
C HIS A 181 19.85 -2.64 -5.09
N LYS A 182 20.63 -2.82 -4.03
CA LYS A 182 20.08 -3.25 -2.74
C LYS A 182 19.26 -2.10 -2.13
N ILE A 183 18.22 -2.44 -1.39
CA ILE A 183 17.37 -1.42 -0.72
C ILE A 183 18.17 -0.55 0.27
N SER A 184 19.23 -1.10 0.87
CA SER A 184 20.13 -0.38 1.76
C SER A 184 21.09 0.60 1.05
N GLU A 185 21.20 0.52 -0.27
CA GLU A 185 22.09 1.37 -1.09
C GLU A 185 21.37 2.59 -1.68
N VAL A 186 20.05 2.68 -1.49
CA VAL A 186 19.21 3.79 -1.99
C VAL A 186 18.64 4.63 -0.86
N SER A 187 18.30 5.89 -1.14
CA SER A 187 17.80 6.84 -0.14
C SER A 187 16.33 6.64 0.17
N CYS A 188 15.96 5.42 0.62
CA CYS A 188 14.59 5.14 1.06
C CYS A 188 14.32 5.83 2.40
N SER A 189 13.27 6.66 2.47
CA SER A 189 12.87 7.36 3.71
C SER A 189 12.13 6.49 4.72
N LEU A 190 11.88 5.20 4.41
CA LEU A 190 11.12 4.26 5.27
C LEU A 190 9.69 4.74 5.61
N CYS A 191 9.09 5.56 4.76
CA CYS A 191 7.75 6.14 4.99
C CYS A 191 6.60 5.12 5.00
N GLY A 192 6.81 3.88 4.52
CA GLY A 192 5.81 2.81 4.51
C GLY A 192 4.69 2.95 3.46
N GLN A 193 4.64 4.02 2.65
CA GLN A 193 3.56 4.25 1.69
C GLN A 193 3.41 3.12 0.66
N CYS A 194 4.50 2.52 0.24
CA CYS A 194 4.48 1.36 -0.65
C CYS A 194 3.85 0.11 0.00
N ILE A 195 3.96 -0.06 1.32
CA ILE A 195 3.33 -1.14 2.08
C ILE A 195 1.81 -0.93 2.13
N THR A 196 1.37 0.26 2.55
CA THR A 196 -0.06 0.57 2.72
C THR A 196 -0.84 0.49 1.41
N HIS A 197 -0.20 0.84 0.28
CA HIS A 197 -0.82 0.79 -1.04
C HIS A 197 -0.64 -0.54 -1.77
N CYS A 198 0.13 -1.50 -1.22
CA CYS A 198 0.24 -2.83 -1.80
C CYS A 198 -1.08 -3.60 -1.62
N PRO A 199 -1.75 -4.04 -2.72
CA PRO A 199 -3.04 -4.73 -2.63
C PRO A 199 -2.93 -6.19 -2.20
N VAL A 200 -1.69 -6.68 -2.04
CA VAL A 200 -1.33 -8.05 -1.64
C VAL A 200 -0.19 -8.00 -0.62
N GLY A 201 0.23 -9.14 -0.09
CA GLY A 201 1.32 -9.23 0.90
C GLY A 201 2.73 -9.22 0.32
N ALA A 202 2.96 -8.53 -0.82
CA ALA A 202 4.29 -8.48 -1.46
C ALA A 202 5.26 -7.49 -0.79
N LEU A 203 4.74 -6.46 -0.14
CA LEU A 203 5.50 -5.51 0.67
C LEU A 203 4.91 -5.49 2.07
N ARG A 204 5.76 -5.58 3.06
CA ARG A 204 5.40 -5.56 4.48
C ARG A 204 6.54 -5.00 5.32
N GLU A 205 6.24 -4.65 6.53
CA GLU A 205 7.20 -4.37 7.59
C GLU A 205 7.94 -5.66 8.01
N ARG A 206 9.15 -5.52 8.55
CA ARG A 206 9.84 -6.61 9.24
C ARG A 206 9.11 -6.88 10.56
N ASP A 207 8.85 -8.13 10.83
CA ASP A 207 8.27 -8.56 12.09
C ASP A 207 9.38 -8.81 13.11
N ASP A 208 9.45 -7.98 14.13
CA ASP A 208 10.39 -8.09 15.24
C ASP A 208 9.71 -8.56 16.54
N THR A 209 8.47 -9.04 16.49
CA THR A 209 7.68 -9.44 17.66
C THR A 209 8.39 -10.50 18.51
N GLU A 210 8.93 -11.54 17.89
CA GLU A 210 9.67 -12.60 18.60
C GLU A 210 10.92 -12.04 19.28
N LYS A 211 11.66 -11.12 18.64
CA LYS A 211 12.83 -10.48 19.23
C LYS A 211 12.47 -9.69 20.50
N VAL A 212 11.29 -9.09 20.52
CA VAL A 212 10.79 -8.36 21.69
C VAL A 212 10.42 -9.33 22.82
N TRP A 213 9.72 -10.44 22.49
CA TRP A 213 9.40 -11.47 23.47
C TRP A 213 10.64 -12.13 24.06
N ASP A 214 11.65 -12.44 23.25
CA ASP A 214 12.94 -12.95 23.71
C ASP A 214 13.66 -11.94 24.64
N ALA A 215 13.55 -10.64 24.33
CA ALA A 215 14.13 -9.62 25.19
C ALA A 215 13.40 -9.49 26.52
N ILE A 216 12.07 -9.57 26.54
CA ILE A 216 11.25 -9.54 27.77
C ILE A 216 11.52 -10.80 28.64
N ALA A 217 11.78 -11.94 28.01
CA ALA A 217 12.06 -13.18 28.72
C ALA A 217 13.50 -13.29 29.30
N ASP A 218 14.39 -12.37 28.92
CA ASP A 218 15.79 -12.36 29.37
C ASP A 218 15.96 -11.42 30.58
N ASP A 219 16.02 -11.99 31.78
CA ASP A 219 16.20 -11.25 33.05
C ASP A 219 17.45 -10.34 33.12
N LYS A 220 18.37 -10.50 32.16
CA LYS A 220 19.59 -9.65 32.09
C LYS A 220 19.38 -8.39 31.24
N LYS A 221 18.25 -8.24 30.59
CA LYS A 221 17.93 -7.09 29.74
C LYS A 221 16.95 -6.19 30.42
N VAL A 222 17.13 -4.89 30.23
CA VAL A 222 16.14 -3.87 30.52
C VAL A 222 15.44 -3.51 29.22
N VAL A 223 14.14 -3.77 29.13
CA VAL A 223 13.35 -3.52 27.93
C VAL A 223 12.66 -2.17 28.03
N VAL A 224 12.95 -1.29 27.09
CA VAL A 224 12.39 0.06 27.02
C VAL A 224 11.54 0.20 25.75
N ALA A 225 10.33 0.70 25.89
CA ALA A 225 9.46 1.02 24.76
C ALA A 225 9.18 2.51 24.69
N GLN A 226 9.11 3.01 23.48
CA GLN A 226 8.65 4.35 23.14
C GLN A 226 7.48 4.24 22.17
N VAL A 227 6.33 4.84 22.53
CA VAL A 227 5.10 4.76 21.74
C VAL A 227 5.07 5.91 20.74
N ALA A 228 5.12 5.58 19.45
CA ALA A 228 5.03 6.57 18.38
C ALA A 228 3.66 7.27 18.34
N PRO A 229 3.56 8.56 17.95
CA PRO A 229 2.30 9.29 17.88
C PRO A 229 1.23 8.63 17.02
N ALA A 230 1.60 8.05 15.88
CA ALA A 230 0.66 7.33 15.01
C ALA A 230 0.08 6.07 15.69
N VAL A 231 0.92 5.30 16.39
CA VAL A 231 0.48 4.14 17.17
C VAL A 231 -0.44 4.58 18.31
N ARG A 232 -0.05 5.63 19.03
CA ARG A 232 -0.86 6.22 20.12
C ARG A 232 -2.27 6.61 19.63
N ALA A 233 -2.39 7.11 18.41
CA ALA A 233 -3.68 7.54 17.85
C ALA A 233 -4.55 6.35 17.35
N ALA A 234 -3.92 5.27 16.85
CA ALA A 234 -4.63 4.23 16.10
C ALA A 234 -4.77 2.88 16.84
N TRP A 235 -4.05 2.64 17.93
CA TRP A 235 -4.02 1.33 18.59
C TRP A 235 -5.40 0.82 19.04
N GLY A 236 -6.29 1.74 19.44
CA GLY A 236 -7.63 1.39 19.89
C GLY A 236 -8.52 0.84 18.78
N GLU A 237 -8.33 1.29 17.54
CA GLU A 237 -9.12 0.84 16.38
C GLU A 237 -8.93 -0.66 16.13
N ALA A 238 -7.72 -1.17 16.28
CA ALA A 238 -7.41 -2.59 16.11
C ALA A 238 -8.10 -3.47 17.17
N LEU A 239 -8.46 -2.90 18.32
CA LEU A 239 -9.12 -3.58 19.44
C LEU A 239 -10.63 -3.24 19.54
N GLY A 240 -11.17 -2.47 18.60
CA GLY A 240 -12.56 -2.04 18.61
C GLY A 240 -12.91 -1.06 19.74
N LEU A 241 -11.91 -0.35 20.27
CA LEU A 241 -12.10 0.65 21.33
C LEU A 241 -12.48 2.00 20.74
N SER A 242 -13.33 2.75 21.46
CA SER A 242 -13.59 4.16 21.13
C SER A 242 -12.36 5.03 21.41
N ARG A 243 -12.35 6.25 20.90
CA ARG A 243 -11.23 7.21 21.14
C ARG A 243 -11.11 7.58 22.62
N GLU A 244 -12.24 7.67 23.33
CA GLU A 244 -12.31 7.96 24.75
C GLU A 244 -11.78 6.81 25.59
N GLU A 245 -11.92 5.58 25.13
CA GLU A 245 -11.42 4.38 25.79
C GLU A 245 -9.96 4.12 25.51
N ALA A 246 -9.48 4.46 24.30
CA ALA A 246 -8.11 4.23 23.83
C ALA A 246 -7.11 5.29 24.35
N THR A 247 -7.04 5.46 25.66
CA THR A 247 -6.17 6.47 26.28
C THR A 247 -4.69 6.04 26.26
N VAL A 248 -3.79 7.04 26.31
CA VAL A 248 -2.34 6.82 26.40
C VAL A 248 -1.97 6.01 27.64
N GLY A 249 -2.63 6.29 28.79
CA GLY A 249 -2.39 5.54 30.02
C GLY A 249 -2.67 4.05 29.88
N LYS A 250 -3.73 3.69 29.15
CA LYS A 250 -4.08 2.26 28.92
C LYS A 250 -3.06 1.53 28.07
N ILE A 251 -2.55 2.13 26.99
CA ILE A 251 -1.51 1.47 26.18
C ILE A 251 -0.20 1.34 26.97
N MET A 252 0.17 2.35 27.74
CA MET A 252 1.35 2.27 28.60
C MET A 252 1.22 1.20 29.68
N ASP A 253 0.06 1.09 30.33
CA ASP A 253 -0.22 0.05 31.33
C ASP A 253 -0.22 -1.35 30.69
N ALA A 254 -0.80 -1.50 29.49
CA ALA A 254 -0.77 -2.76 28.74
C ALA A 254 0.66 -3.20 28.44
N LEU A 255 1.52 -2.31 27.94
CA LEU A 255 2.92 -2.61 27.64
C LEU A 255 3.71 -3.01 28.90
N LYS A 256 3.49 -2.33 30.02
CA LYS A 256 4.09 -2.72 31.32
C LYS A 256 3.62 -4.09 31.78
N LYS A 257 2.32 -4.40 31.63
CA LYS A 257 1.77 -5.73 31.97
C LYS A 257 2.29 -6.84 31.08
N MET A 258 2.75 -6.53 29.87
CA MET A 258 3.44 -7.48 28.99
C MET A 258 4.88 -7.77 29.41
N GLY A 259 5.44 -7.02 30.38
CA GLY A 259 6.79 -7.22 30.89
C GLY A 259 7.81 -6.19 30.42
N ILE A 260 7.39 -5.08 29.82
CA ILE A 260 8.28 -3.98 29.45
C ILE A 260 8.60 -3.15 30.71
N ASP A 261 9.88 -2.95 31.01
CA ASP A 261 10.34 -2.26 32.23
C ASP A 261 10.01 -0.77 32.21
N TYR A 262 10.27 -0.11 31.09
CA TYR A 262 10.04 1.33 30.96
C TYR A 262 9.27 1.64 29.68
N VAL A 263 8.22 2.44 29.78
CA VAL A 263 7.39 2.87 28.65
C VAL A 263 7.32 4.39 28.63
N PHE A 264 7.69 4.99 27.49
CA PHE A 264 7.71 6.42 27.27
C PHE A 264 6.76 6.84 26.16
N ASP A 265 6.13 8.00 26.32
CA ASP A 265 5.42 8.68 25.24
C ASP A 265 6.41 9.49 24.41
N THR A 266 6.32 9.36 23.09
CA THR A 266 7.15 10.14 22.15
C THR A 266 6.93 11.65 22.28
N SER A 267 5.79 12.12 22.79
CA SER A 267 5.57 13.54 23.07
C SER A 267 6.58 14.10 24.07
N PHE A 268 6.95 13.32 25.09
CA PHE A 268 8.00 13.72 26.03
C PHE A 268 9.38 13.86 25.35
N THR A 269 9.72 12.89 24.50
CA THR A 269 11.00 12.95 23.76
C THR A 269 10.99 14.03 22.70
N ALA A 270 9.82 14.38 22.12
CA ALA A 270 9.67 15.51 21.22
C ALA A 270 9.95 16.85 21.91
N ASP A 271 9.49 17.05 23.15
CA ASP A 271 9.80 18.24 23.94
C ASP A 271 11.31 18.36 24.19
N LEU A 272 11.99 17.26 24.51
CA LEU A 272 13.44 17.22 24.66
C LEU A 272 14.16 17.57 23.35
N THR A 273 13.68 17.02 22.22
CA THR A 273 14.21 17.34 20.88
C THR A 273 14.09 18.82 20.57
N ILE A 274 12.94 19.45 20.86
CA ILE A 274 12.73 20.89 20.66
C ILE A 274 13.73 21.71 21.49
N MET A 275 14.04 21.30 22.71
CA MET A 275 15.03 22.00 23.54
C MET A 275 16.43 21.92 22.94
N GLU A 276 16.86 20.77 22.47
CA GLU A 276 18.19 20.57 21.86
C GLU A 276 18.31 21.28 20.50
N GLU A 277 17.34 21.10 19.62
CA GLU A 277 17.33 21.73 18.30
C GLU A 277 17.15 23.25 18.39
N GLY A 278 16.34 23.73 19.36
CA GLY A 278 16.19 25.15 19.65
C GLY A 278 17.49 25.80 20.12
N ASN A 279 18.27 25.11 20.95
CA ASN A 279 19.60 25.56 21.35
C ASN A 279 20.57 25.62 20.18
N GLU A 280 20.58 24.61 19.33
CA GLU A 280 21.40 24.58 18.11
C GLU A 280 21.00 25.72 17.17
N PHE A 281 19.70 25.94 16.96
CA PHE A 281 19.19 27.05 16.15
C PHE A 281 19.67 28.39 16.70
N LEU A 282 19.53 28.64 18.00
CA LEU A 282 19.94 29.89 18.62
C LEU A 282 21.46 30.12 18.49
N GLN A 283 22.26 29.08 18.67
CA GLN A 283 23.70 29.15 18.49
C GLN A 283 24.10 29.52 17.05
N ARG A 284 23.49 28.86 16.07
CA ARG A 284 23.74 29.13 14.63
C ARG A 284 23.25 30.50 14.22
N PHE A 285 22.06 30.93 14.73
CA PHE A 285 21.48 32.23 14.44
C PHE A 285 22.37 33.36 14.98
N THR A 286 22.82 33.28 16.22
CA THR A 286 23.65 34.30 16.84
C THR A 286 25.04 34.41 16.20
N LYS A 287 25.55 33.33 15.61
CA LYS A 287 26.81 33.31 14.87
C LYS A 287 26.65 33.71 13.40
N GLY A 288 25.43 33.91 12.90
CA GLY A 288 25.15 34.22 11.50
C GLY A 288 25.33 33.03 10.54
N GLU A 289 25.43 31.81 11.03
CA GLU A 289 25.68 30.60 10.25
C GLU A 289 24.47 30.12 9.42
N LEU A 290 23.26 30.54 9.79
CA LEU A 290 22.02 30.16 9.06
C LEU A 290 21.94 30.71 7.64
N ASN A 291 22.62 31.84 7.38
CA ASN A 291 22.71 32.40 6.03
C ASN A 291 23.57 31.55 5.06
N LEU A 292 24.45 30.73 5.62
CA LEU A 292 25.37 29.87 4.86
C LEU A 292 24.82 28.43 4.73
N ARG A 293 24.08 27.97 5.72
CA ARG A 293 23.54 26.60 5.79
C ARG A 293 22.16 26.63 6.44
N PRO A 294 21.06 26.55 5.67
CA PRO A 294 19.73 26.45 6.24
C PRO A 294 19.61 25.23 7.16
N MET A 295 18.85 25.36 8.23
CA MET A 295 18.55 24.28 9.15
C MET A 295 17.18 23.70 8.80
N PHE A 296 17.14 22.39 8.57
CA PHE A 296 15.90 21.62 8.40
C PHE A 296 15.76 20.68 9.58
N THR A 297 14.55 20.50 10.04
CA THR A 297 14.24 19.58 11.12
C THR A 297 12.95 18.82 10.81
N SER A 298 12.93 17.53 11.11
CA SER A 298 11.75 16.69 11.02
C SER A 298 11.92 15.43 11.85
N CYS A 299 10.89 15.06 12.57
CA CYS A 299 10.81 13.78 13.29
C CYS A 299 10.13 12.68 12.45
N CYS A 300 9.55 13.02 11.30
CA CYS A 300 8.77 12.10 10.47
C CYS A 300 9.41 11.90 9.09
N PRO A 301 9.78 10.66 8.71
CA PRO A 301 10.35 10.38 7.37
C PRO A 301 9.33 10.54 6.23
N GLY A 302 8.04 10.68 6.53
CA GLY A 302 6.97 10.79 5.54
C GLY A 302 6.61 12.21 5.12
N TRP A 303 7.36 13.24 5.53
CA TRP A 303 7.08 14.64 5.17
C TRP A 303 7.71 15.04 3.85
#